data_47992385e34adb5bea8e924411b91a4d
#
_entry.id   47992385e34adb5bea8e924411b91a4d
#
_cell.length_a   1.000
_cell.length_b   1.000
_cell.length_c   1.000
_cell.angle_alpha   90.00
_cell.angle_beta   90.00
_cell.angle_gamma   90.00
#
_symmetry.space_group_name_H-M   'P 1'
#
loop_
_entity.id
_entity.type
_entity.pdbx_description
1 polymer ?
#
loop_
_entity_poly.entity_id
_entity_poly.type
_entity_poly.pdbx_seq_one_letter_code
_entity_poly.pdbx_strand_id
1 'polypeptide(L)' 'MSKQIENALSILRRKQVEARTGLSRSSIYARIKLGTFPSPVSLGGKAVGWVESELQAWISAQIEKSRKAS' A
#
# COMPACT_ATOMS: atom_id res chain seq x y z
N MET A 1 -24.09 3.09 -1.90
CA MET A 1 -23.22 4.27 -1.84
C MET A 1 -22.25 4.18 -0.67
N SER A 2 -22.80 4.14 0.54
CA SER A 2 -21.94 4.07 1.72
C SER A 2 -21.11 2.80 1.74
N LYS A 3 -21.62 1.71 1.21
CA LYS A 3 -20.87 0.45 1.18
C LYS A 3 -19.60 0.57 0.36
N GLN A 4 -19.68 1.27 -0.78
CA GLN A 4 -18.50 1.45 -1.61
C GLN A 4 -17.46 2.31 -0.94
N ILE A 5 -17.92 3.34 -0.23
CA ILE A 5 -17.03 4.21 0.51
C ILE A 5 -16.33 3.43 1.61
N GLU A 6 -17.05 2.58 2.31
CA GLU A 6 -16.46 1.76 3.37
C GLU A 6 -15.38 0.85 2.84
N ASN A 7 -15.63 0.21 1.68
CA ASN A 7 -14.63 -0.66 1.08
C ASN A 7 -13.40 0.10 0.64
N ALA A 8 -13.60 1.31 0.11
CA ALA A 8 -12.49 2.13 -0.35
C ALA A 8 -11.61 2.60 0.81
N LEU A 9 -12.16 2.62 2.02
CA LEU A 9 -11.44 3.09 3.19
C LEU A 9 -10.88 1.96 4.05
N SER A 10 -10.79 0.76 3.49
CA SER A 10 -10.21 -0.36 4.22
C SER A 10 -8.73 -0.12 4.48
N ILE A 11 -8.29 -0.56 5.65
CA ILE A 11 -6.91 -0.42 6.08
C ILE A 11 -6.23 -1.78 6.11
N LEU A 12 -5.02 -1.83 5.58
CA LEU A 12 -4.20 -3.04 5.60
C LEU A 12 -3.06 -2.85 6.58
N ARG A 13 -2.78 -3.89 7.35
CA ARG A 13 -1.63 -3.87 8.25
C ARG A 13 -0.39 -4.34 7.49
N ARG A 14 0.78 -4.11 8.08
CA ARG A 14 2.05 -4.36 7.39
C ARG A 14 2.15 -5.77 6.80
N LYS A 15 1.77 -6.78 7.55
CA LYS A 15 1.88 -8.15 7.05
C LYS A 15 0.97 -8.40 5.86
N GLN A 16 -0.18 -7.76 5.85
CA GLN A 16 -1.08 -7.86 4.70
C GLN A 16 -0.49 -7.17 3.48
N VAL A 17 0.17 -6.03 3.71
CA VAL A 17 0.84 -5.31 2.62
C VAL A 17 1.98 -6.16 2.06
N GLU A 18 2.75 -6.81 2.93
CA GLU A 18 3.81 -7.70 2.48
C GLU A 18 3.27 -8.83 1.62
N ALA A 19 2.15 -9.43 2.06
CA ALA A 19 1.55 -10.52 1.31
C ALA A 19 1.03 -10.06 -0.06
N ARG A 20 0.48 -8.86 -0.11
CA ARG A 20 -0.09 -8.34 -1.36
C ARG A 20 0.96 -7.91 -2.36
N THR A 21 2.09 -7.42 -1.88
CA THR A 21 3.13 -6.87 -2.77
C THR A 21 4.30 -7.83 -2.98
N GLY A 22 4.45 -8.79 -2.08
CA GLY A 22 5.61 -9.66 -2.12
C GLY A 22 6.89 -9.00 -1.63
N LEU A 23 6.78 -7.77 -1.10
CA LEU A 23 7.95 -7.05 -0.60
C LEU A 23 8.17 -7.37 0.86
N SER A 24 9.44 -7.37 1.26
CA SER A 24 9.80 -7.53 2.66
C SER A 24 9.54 -6.22 3.42
N ARG A 25 9.53 -6.32 4.74
CA ARG A 25 9.39 -5.14 5.59
C ARG A 25 10.44 -4.08 5.25
N SER A 26 11.68 -4.51 5.11
CA SER A 26 12.78 -3.59 4.80
C SER A 26 12.56 -2.88 3.48
N SER A 27 12.12 -3.62 2.47
CA SER A 27 11.87 -3.03 1.15
C SER A 27 10.75 -2.02 1.20
N ILE A 28 9.69 -2.32 1.95
CA ILE A 28 8.56 -1.40 2.08
C ILE A 28 9.02 -0.09 2.68
N TYR A 29 9.74 -0.14 3.80
CA TYR A 29 10.17 1.08 4.47
C TYR A 29 11.21 1.85 3.69
N ALA A 30 12.08 1.14 2.98
CA ALA A 30 13.05 1.80 2.11
C ALA A 30 12.35 2.59 1.00
N ARG A 31 11.30 2.00 0.41
CA ARG A 31 10.55 2.68 -0.65
C ARG A 31 9.74 3.86 -0.12
N ILE A 32 9.23 3.75 1.10
CA ILE A 32 8.54 4.88 1.73
C ILE A 32 9.51 6.04 1.88
N LYS A 33 10.72 5.75 2.33
CA LYS A 33 11.74 6.76 2.52
C LYS A 33 12.11 7.44 1.21
N LEU A 34 12.10 6.68 0.11
CA LEU A 34 12.40 7.22 -1.21
C LEU A 34 11.20 7.94 -1.84
N GLY A 35 10.03 7.86 -1.23
CA GLY A 35 8.84 8.47 -1.76
C GLY A 35 8.21 7.71 -2.91
N THR A 36 8.52 6.41 -3.03
CA THR A 36 8.03 5.58 -4.14
C THR A 36 7.02 4.54 -3.68
N PHE A 37 6.50 4.68 -2.48
CA PHE A 37 5.51 3.75 -1.93
C PHE A 37 4.52 4.54 -1.08
N PRO A 38 3.25 4.10 -1.01
CA PRO A 38 2.27 4.84 -0.21
C PRO A 38 2.69 4.92 1.25
N SER A 39 2.51 6.09 1.84
CA SER A 39 2.83 6.31 3.24
C SER A 39 1.77 5.69 4.13
N PRO A 40 2.17 5.08 5.25
CA PRO A 40 1.18 4.53 6.18
C PRO A 40 0.46 5.65 6.93
N VAL A 41 -0.71 5.32 7.45
CA VAL A 41 -1.46 6.23 8.30
C VAL A 41 -1.41 5.71 9.72
N SER A 42 -1.47 6.62 10.68
CA SER A 42 -1.45 6.26 12.09
C SER A 42 -2.83 5.76 12.50
N LEU A 43 -2.84 4.65 13.22
CA LEU A 43 -4.08 4.08 13.77
C LEU A 43 -4.18 4.33 15.27
N GLY A 44 -3.25 5.15 15.80
CA GLY A 44 -3.19 5.42 17.22
C GLY A 44 -2.01 4.72 17.84
N GLY A 45 -1.35 5.38 18.80
CA GLY A 45 -0.18 4.81 19.42
C GLY A 45 0.89 4.51 18.39
N LYS A 46 1.41 3.30 18.43
CA LYS A 46 2.43 2.87 17.46
C LYS A 46 1.86 2.08 16.29
N ALA A 47 0.54 1.91 16.25
CA ALA A 47 -0.08 1.14 15.18
C ALA A 47 -0.18 1.96 13.92
N VAL A 48 0.19 1.36 12.79
CA VAL A 48 0.08 2.01 11.49
C VAL A 48 -0.56 1.04 10.50
N GLY A 49 -1.11 1.61 9.43
CA GLY A 49 -1.69 0.81 8.37
C GLY A 49 -1.65 1.56 7.07
N TRP A 50 -2.05 0.91 6.00
CA TRP A 50 -2.07 1.50 4.66
C TRP A 50 -3.48 1.47 4.12
N VAL A 51 -3.88 2.55 3.48
CA VAL A 51 -5.19 2.59 2.83
C VAL A 51 -5.18 1.64 1.65
N GLU A 52 -6.13 0.71 1.63
CA GLU A 52 -6.14 -0.34 0.63
C GLU A 52 -6.20 0.20 -0.79
N SER A 53 -7.02 1.22 -1.02
CA SER A 53 -7.15 1.80 -2.36
C SER A 53 -5.84 2.41 -2.84
N GLU A 54 -5.07 3.01 -1.93
CA GLU A 54 -3.77 3.56 -2.29
C GLU A 54 -2.79 2.47 -2.67
N LEU A 55 -2.82 1.37 -1.91
CA LEU A 55 -1.94 0.24 -2.23
C LEU A 55 -2.32 -0.38 -3.56
N GLN A 56 -3.62 -0.54 -3.82
CA GLN A 56 -4.06 -1.08 -5.10
C GLN A 56 -3.63 -0.21 -6.26
N ALA A 57 -3.74 1.09 -6.11
CA ALA A 57 -3.31 2.02 -7.16
C ALA A 57 -1.81 1.89 -7.40
N TRP A 58 -1.03 1.74 -6.33
CA TRP A 58 0.40 1.57 -6.45
C TRP A 58 0.74 0.28 -7.18
N ILE A 59 0.07 -0.82 -6.82
CA ILE A 59 0.31 -2.11 -7.47
C ILE A 59 -0.01 -2.01 -8.96
N SER A 60 -1.15 -1.42 -9.30
CA SER A 60 -1.52 -1.24 -10.71
C SER A 60 -0.49 -0.45 -11.47
N ALA A 61 0.01 0.63 -10.85
CA ALA A 61 1.03 1.46 -11.49
C ALA A 61 2.32 0.69 -11.72
N GLN A 62 2.70 -0.16 -10.78
CA GLN A 62 3.91 -0.97 -10.93
C GLN A 62 3.77 -1.97 -12.07
N ILE A 63 2.60 -2.59 -12.16
CA ILE A 63 2.34 -3.54 -13.24
C ILE A 63 2.43 -2.84 -14.59
N GLU A 64 1.81 -1.68 -14.72
CA GLU A 64 1.82 -0.93 -15.97
C GLU A 64 3.22 -0.49 -16.34
N LYS A 65 3.96 0.02 -15.37
CA LYS A 65 5.33 0.45 -15.61
C LYS A 65 6.19 -0.70 -16.13
N SER A 66 6.05 -1.84 -15.50
CA SER A 66 6.82 -3.02 -15.86
C SER A 66 6.50 -3.46 -17.29
N ARG A 67 5.22 -3.46 -17.62
CA ARG A 67 4.79 -3.89 -18.96
C ARG A 67 5.20 -2.92 -20.05
N LYS A 68 5.21 -1.64 -19.74
CA LYS A 68 5.65 -0.64 -20.71
C LYS A 68 7.15 -0.68 -20.93
N ALA A 69 7.89 -1.02 -19.88
CA ALA A 69 9.35 -1.07 -19.97
C ALA A 69 9.83 -2.26 -20.77
N SER A 70 9.01 -3.30 -20.84
CA SER A 70 9.38 -4.45 -21.63
C SER A 70 8.82 -4.34 -23.04
#